data_e63c081cadc0f19e4d958cf8fffe8949
#
_entry.id   e63c081cadc0f19e4d958cf8fffe8949
#
_cell.length_a   1.000
_cell.length_b   1.000
_cell.length_c   1.000
_cell.angle_alpha   90.00
_cell.angle_beta   90.00
_cell.angle_gamma   90.00
#
_symmetry.space_group_name_H-M   'P 1'
#
loop_
_entity.id
_entity.type
_entity.pdbx_description
1 polymer ?
#
loop_
_entity_poly.entity_id
_entity_poly.type
_entity_poly.pdbx_seq_one_letter_code
_entity_poly.pdbx_strand_id
1 'polypeptide(L)'
;SGKITDIFFTEGTLVKRGELLAKVNDRQLQAQLKRLEAQIPLAEDRVFRQNALLKRDAVSKEAYEQVKTELATLNADIENIKANIDMTELRAPFDGIIGLRQVSTGAYASPTTVVAKLTKVTPLKVEFAVPERYAREIKKGTNLEFKVEGKLDTYHAQVYATESSIDMETHSLNIRAIYPNRNGELLAGRYADIQLKQKEIEDAIAIPSEAIVPEMGKNKVFVYRSGVADPVDVIIGLRTEAE
;
A
#
# COMPACT_ATOMS: atom_id res chain seq x y z
N SER A 1 -21.50 -16.64 -0.33
CA SER A 1 -22.39 -15.89 -1.24
C SER A 1 -23.78 -15.77 -0.65
N GLY A 2 -24.45 -14.65 -0.89
CA GLY A 2 -25.78 -14.41 -0.36
C GLY A 2 -26.31 -13.00 -0.66
N LYS A 3 -27.50 -12.69 -0.18
CA LYS A 3 -28.14 -11.39 -0.36
C LYS A 3 -27.55 -10.37 0.59
N ILE A 4 -27.15 -9.18 0.10
CA ILE A 4 -26.70 -8.06 0.92
C ILE A 4 -27.90 -7.56 1.74
N THR A 5 -27.76 -7.56 3.04
CA THR A 5 -28.79 -7.05 3.96
C THR A 5 -28.62 -5.58 4.22
N ASP A 6 -27.36 -5.14 4.46
CA ASP A 6 -27.07 -3.78 4.88
C ASP A 6 -25.75 -3.29 4.29
N ILE A 7 -25.69 -1.97 4.05
CA ILE A 7 -24.48 -1.23 3.66
C ILE A 7 -24.32 -0.09 4.66
N PHE A 8 -23.17 -0.02 5.32
CA PHE A 8 -22.92 0.85 6.47
C PHE A 8 -22.04 2.05 6.17
N PHE A 9 -21.48 2.15 4.96
CA PHE A 9 -20.62 3.26 4.58
C PHE A 9 -21.35 4.31 3.75
N THR A 10 -20.87 5.53 3.82
CA THR A 10 -21.24 6.62 2.91
C THR A 10 -20.16 6.75 1.84
N GLU A 11 -20.56 6.87 0.58
CA GLU A 11 -19.66 7.03 -0.56
C GLU A 11 -18.78 8.27 -0.41
N GLY A 12 -17.52 8.17 -0.77
CA GLY A 12 -16.56 9.28 -0.69
C GLY A 12 -16.03 9.57 0.72
N THR A 13 -16.40 8.81 1.75
CA THR A 13 -15.95 9.06 3.14
C THR A 13 -14.70 8.26 3.49
N LEU A 14 -14.00 8.73 4.53
CA LEU A 14 -12.90 8.01 5.15
C LEU A 14 -13.45 6.87 5.99
N VAL A 15 -12.91 5.67 5.80
CA VAL A 15 -13.20 4.48 6.61
C VAL A 15 -11.92 3.98 7.27
N LYS A 16 -12.06 3.40 8.47
CA LYS A 16 -10.93 2.83 9.22
C LYS A 16 -10.81 1.33 8.98
N ARG A 17 -9.60 0.82 9.15
CA ARG A 17 -9.35 -0.62 9.14
C ARG A 17 -10.25 -1.35 10.13
N GLY A 18 -10.90 -2.44 9.67
CA GLY A 18 -11.83 -3.23 10.48
C GLY A 18 -13.26 -2.69 10.52
N GLU A 19 -13.52 -1.50 10.02
CA GLU A 19 -14.86 -0.91 9.94
C GLU A 19 -15.77 -1.77 9.05
N LEU A 20 -16.99 -2.04 9.53
CA LEU A 20 -17.97 -2.85 8.80
C LEU A 20 -18.54 -2.03 7.64
N LEU A 21 -18.37 -2.50 6.42
CA LEU A 21 -18.81 -1.82 5.20
C LEU A 21 -20.13 -2.37 4.68
N ALA A 22 -20.28 -3.68 4.68
CA ALA A 22 -21.51 -4.32 4.22
C ALA A 22 -21.71 -5.65 4.93
N LYS A 23 -22.96 -6.10 4.99
CA LYS A 23 -23.33 -7.38 5.57
C LYS A 23 -24.15 -8.21 4.59
N VAL A 24 -23.81 -9.48 4.51
CA VAL A 24 -24.54 -10.50 3.78
C VAL A 24 -25.43 -11.27 4.76
N ASN A 25 -26.59 -11.77 4.30
CA ASN A 25 -27.52 -12.51 5.14
C ASN A 25 -26.87 -13.73 5.80
N ASP A 26 -26.75 -13.67 7.12
CA ASP A 26 -26.13 -14.68 7.99
C ASP A 26 -27.13 -15.38 8.92
N ARG A 27 -28.44 -15.13 8.78
CA ARG A 27 -29.48 -15.64 9.70
C ARG A 27 -29.42 -17.15 9.90
N GLN A 28 -29.10 -17.89 8.86
CA GLN A 28 -28.99 -19.34 8.94
C GLN A 28 -27.77 -19.76 9.80
N LEU A 29 -26.62 -19.08 9.60
CA LEU A 29 -25.41 -19.33 10.37
C LEU A 29 -25.60 -18.94 11.83
N GLN A 30 -26.24 -17.80 12.12
CA GLN A 30 -26.59 -17.39 13.48
C GLN A 30 -27.48 -18.39 14.19
N ALA A 31 -28.48 -18.95 13.50
CA ALA A 31 -29.34 -19.99 14.05
C ALA A 31 -28.55 -21.29 14.35
N GLN A 32 -27.60 -21.65 13.48
CA GLN A 32 -26.73 -22.80 13.70
C GLN A 32 -25.78 -22.58 14.89
N LEU A 33 -25.15 -21.39 14.99
CA LEU A 33 -24.32 -21.00 16.11
C LEU A 33 -25.08 -21.14 17.44
N LYS A 34 -26.25 -20.51 17.51
CA LYS A 34 -27.10 -20.56 18.70
C LYS A 34 -27.49 -21.98 19.13
N ARG A 35 -27.72 -22.86 18.14
CA ARG A 35 -28.01 -24.28 18.42
C ARG A 35 -26.81 -24.99 19.03
N LEU A 36 -25.57 -24.76 18.50
CA LEU A 36 -24.35 -25.39 19.00
C LEU A 36 -24.00 -24.84 20.38
N GLU A 37 -24.09 -23.52 20.59
CA GLU A 37 -23.85 -22.87 21.87
C GLU A 37 -24.79 -23.41 22.97
N ALA A 38 -26.06 -23.71 22.66
CA ALA A 38 -26.98 -24.30 23.59
C ALA A 38 -26.60 -25.73 24.04
N GLN A 39 -25.72 -26.43 23.31
CA GLN A 39 -25.24 -27.78 23.69
C GLN A 39 -24.00 -27.72 24.60
N ILE A 40 -23.28 -26.60 24.64
CA ILE A 40 -22.06 -26.46 25.47
C ILE A 40 -22.29 -26.75 26.93
N PRO A 41 -23.27 -26.15 27.62
CA PRO A 41 -23.46 -26.40 29.05
C PRO A 41 -23.68 -27.88 29.39
N LEU A 42 -24.41 -28.60 28.54
CA LEU A 42 -24.62 -30.04 28.71
C LEU A 42 -23.33 -30.85 28.52
N ALA A 43 -22.52 -30.49 27.51
CA ALA A 43 -21.24 -31.17 27.25
C ALA A 43 -20.25 -30.92 28.40
N GLU A 44 -20.15 -29.67 28.88
CA GLU A 44 -19.30 -29.29 30.01
C GLU A 44 -19.71 -30.04 31.29
N ASP A 45 -21.00 -30.13 31.59
CA ASP A 45 -21.51 -30.85 32.74
C ASP A 45 -21.23 -32.37 32.65
N ARG A 46 -21.30 -32.95 31.45
CA ARG A 46 -20.87 -34.34 31.19
C ARG A 46 -19.39 -34.55 31.51
N VAL A 47 -18.53 -33.67 31.00
CA VAL A 47 -17.08 -33.72 31.25
C VAL A 47 -16.81 -33.59 32.76
N PHE A 48 -17.48 -32.63 33.43
CA PHE A 48 -17.33 -32.43 34.88
C PHE A 48 -17.72 -33.70 35.69
N ARG A 49 -18.86 -34.28 35.37
CA ARG A 49 -19.33 -35.53 36.04
C ARG A 49 -18.37 -36.70 35.78
N GLN A 50 -17.96 -36.92 34.53
CA GLN A 50 -17.02 -37.99 34.18
C GLN A 50 -15.65 -37.82 34.86
N ASN A 51 -15.16 -36.59 34.97
CA ASN A 51 -13.93 -36.28 35.71
C ASN A 51 -14.05 -36.60 37.20
N ALA A 52 -15.21 -36.28 37.84
CA ALA A 52 -15.46 -36.61 39.25
C ALA A 52 -15.56 -38.12 39.49
N LEU A 53 -16.13 -38.88 38.55
CA LEU A 53 -16.21 -40.33 38.61
C LEU A 53 -14.85 -41.00 38.36
N LEU A 54 -14.04 -40.48 37.42
CA LEU A 54 -12.70 -40.96 37.15
C LEU A 54 -11.80 -40.82 38.40
N LYS A 55 -11.87 -39.70 39.10
CA LYS A 55 -11.12 -39.49 40.36
C LYS A 55 -11.49 -40.49 41.47
N ARG A 56 -12.58 -41.21 41.32
CA ARG A 56 -13.06 -42.24 42.24
C ARG A 56 -12.94 -43.65 41.68
N ASP A 57 -12.18 -43.80 40.57
CA ASP A 57 -12.01 -45.07 39.83
C ASP A 57 -13.35 -45.72 39.40
N ALA A 58 -14.43 -44.91 39.28
CA ALA A 58 -15.77 -45.41 38.94
C ALA A 58 -16.02 -45.47 37.41
N VAL A 59 -15.14 -44.90 36.60
CA VAL A 59 -15.18 -44.96 35.12
C VAL A 59 -13.78 -45.12 34.55
N SER A 60 -13.70 -45.62 33.31
CA SER A 60 -12.42 -45.74 32.63
C SER A 60 -11.88 -44.39 32.14
N LYS A 61 -10.56 -44.28 32.00
CA LYS A 61 -9.93 -43.12 31.43
C LYS A 61 -10.42 -42.85 29.98
N GLU A 62 -10.66 -43.93 29.24
CA GLU A 62 -11.20 -43.88 27.89
C GLU A 62 -12.56 -43.18 27.81
N ALA A 63 -13.49 -43.52 28.72
CA ALA A 63 -14.81 -42.90 28.83
C ALA A 63 -14.75 -41.39 29.16
N TYR A 64 -13.79 -40.99 29.98
CA TYR A 64 -13.52 -39.56 30.22
C TYR A 64 -12.95 -38.85 29.00
N GLU A 65 -11.93 -39.43 28.36
CA GLU A 65 -11.34 -38.83 27.14
C GLU A 65 -12.34 -38.73 26.01
N GLN A 66 -13.28 -39.66 25.89
CA GLN A 66 -14.36 -39.58 24.89
C GLN A 66 -15.23 -38.33 25.08
N VAL A 67 -15.78 -38.10 26.29
CA VAL A 67 -16.64 -36.91 26.51
C VAL A 67 -15.87 -35.59 26.43
N LYS A 68 -14.59 -35.60 26.77
CA LYS A 68 -13.69 -34.47 26.58
C LYS A 68 -13.46 -34.16 25.11
N THR A 69 -13.29 -35.19 24.30
CA THR A 69 -13.16 -35.05 22.84
C THR A 69 -14.47 -34.55 22.21
N GLU A 70 -15.63 -35.03 22.66
CA GLU A 70 -16.93 -34.52 22.22
C GLU A 70 -17.09 -33.01 22.50
N LEU A 71 -16.70 -32.53 23.69
CA LEU A 71 -16.70 -31.09 23.99
C LEU A 71 -15.72 -30.34 23.11
N ALA A 72 -14.50 -30.86 22.87
CA ALA A 72 -13.52 -30.23 21.99
C ALA A 72 -14.03 -30.13 20.55
N THR A 73 -14.68 -31.16 20.02
CA THR A 73 -15.29 -31.15 18.69
C THR A 73 -16.41 -30.09 18.60
N LEU A 74 -17.28 -30.02 19.63
CA LEU A 74 -18.35 -29.03 19.66
C LEU A 74 -17.80 -27.58 19.66
N ASN A 75 -16.73 -27.33 20.41
CA ASN A 75 -16.06 -26.03 20.38
C ASN A 75 -15.44 -25.71 18.99
N ALA A 76 -14.84 -26.71 18.35
CA ALA A 76 -14.31 -26.54 16.99
C ALA A 76 -15.40 -26.25 15.96
N ASP A 77 -16.56 -26.89 16.08
CA ASP A 77 -17.73 -26.61 15.23
C ASP A 77 -18.26 -25.18 15.44
N ILE A 78 -18.30 -24.70 16.68
CA ILE A 78 -18.67 -23.32 17.01
C ILE A 78 -17.71 -22.33 16.35
N GLU A 79 -16.38 -22.55 16.49
CA GLU A 79 -15.37 -21.69 15.86
C GLU A 79 -15.48 -21.70 14.33
N ASN A 80 -15.78 -22.83 13.71
CA ASN A 80 -16.03 -22.92 12.27
C ASN A 80 -17.25 -22.08 11.86
N ILE A 81 -18.37 -22.16 12.59
CA ILE A 81 -19.55 -21.34 12.29
C ILE A 81 -19.26 -19.86 12.50
N LYS A 82 -18.52 -19.47 13.54
CA LYS A 82 -18.11 -18.08 13.77
C LYS A 82 -17.26 -17.55 12.61
N ALA A 83 -16.27 -18.33 12.14
CA ALA A 83 -15.48 -17.97 10.97
C ALA A 83 -16.35 -17.80 9.71
N ASN A 84 -17.36 -18.64 9.52
CA ASN A 84 -18.31 -18.49 8.43
C ASN A 84 -19.19 -17.23 8.57
N ILE A 85 -19.56 -16.84 9.77
CA ILE A 85 -20.26 -15.57 10.04
C ILE A 85 -19.37 -14.39 9.74
N ASP A 86 -18.10 -14.40 10.16
CA ASP A 86 -17.14 -13.35 9.85
C ASP A 86 -16.96 -13.14 8.34
N MET A 87 -17.01 -14.22 7.56
CA MET A 87 -16.99 -14.13 6.07
C MET A 87 -18.25 -13.49 5.47
N THR A 88 -19.34 -13.32 6.23
CA THR A 88 -20.53 -12.59 5.78
C THR A 88 -20.43 -11.09 6.02
N GLU A 89 -19.42 -10.65 6.78
CA GLU A 89 -19.16 -9.26 7.11
C GLU A 89 -18.01 -8.72 6.25
N LEU A 90 -18.31 -7.79 5.36
CA LEU A 90 -17.28 -7.11 4.58
C LEU A 90 -16.72 -5.95 5.40
N ARG A 91 -15.48 -6.08 5.83
CA ARG A 91 -14.76 -5.06 6.62
C ARG A 91 -13.63 -4.42 5.81
N ALA A 92 -13.33 -3.15 6.11
CA ALA A 92 -12.23 -2.43 5.48
C ALA A 92 -10.87 -3.07 5.85
N PRO A 93 -10.04 -3.48 4.87
CA PRO A 93 -8.75 -4.10 5.14
C PRO A 93 -7.68 -3.11 5.60
N PHE A 94 -7.85 -1.81 5.31
CA PHE A 94 -6.95 -0.71 5.67
C PHE A 94 -7.72 0.62 5.73
N ASP A 95 -7.11 1.64 6.32
CA ASP A 95 -7.65 3.01 6.35
C ASP A 95 -7.60 3.63 4.96
N GLY A 96 -8.69 4.21 4.49
CA GLY A 96 -8.74 4.82 3.17
C GLY A 96 -10.06 5.50 2.85
N ILE A 97 -10.15 6.08 1.68
CA ILE A 97 -11.41 6.65 1.18
C ILE A 97 -12.14 5.59 0.37
N ILE A 98 -13.39 5.32 0.76
CA ILE A 98 -14.26 4.42 0.02
C ILE A 98 -14.90 5.17 -1.14
N GLY A 99 -14.84 4.58 -2.33
CA GLY A 99 -15.43 5.14 -3.55
C GLY A 99 -16.93 4.88 -3.66
N LEU A 100 -17.42 5.02 -4.89
CA LEU A 100 -18.83 4.77 -5.20
C LEU A 100 -19.16 3.28 -5.05
N ARG A 101 -20.32 2.99 -4.49
CA ARG A 101 -20.84 1.62 -4.38
C ARG A 101 -21.26 1.08 -5.75
N GLN A 102 -20.98 -0.19 -5.97
CA GLN A 102 -21.38 -0.88 -7.21
C GLN A 102 -22.54 -1.85 -6.99
N VAL A 103 -23.02 -1.94 -5.75
CA VAL A 103 -24.11 -2.82 -5.34
C VAL A 103 -25.12 -2.08 -4.48
N SER A 104 -26.32 -2.58 -4.40
CA SER A 104 -27.39 -2.05 -3.53
C SER A 104 -27.83 -3.10 -2.52
N THR A 105 -28.43 -2.64 -1.43
CA THR A 105 -29.10 -3.52 -0.46
C THR A 105 -30.14 -4.37 -1.19
N GLY A 106 -30.12 -5.68 -0.93
CA GLY A 106 -30.97 -6.63 -1.61
C GLY A 106 -30.33 -7.31 -2.82
N ALA A 107 -29.21 -6.82 -3.34
CA ALA A 107 -28.45 -7.49 -4.37
C ALA A 107 -27.84 -8.81 -3.87
N TYR A 108 -27.60 -9.74 -4.78
CA TYR A 108 -26.92 -10.99 -4.48
C TYR A 108 -25.40 -10.80 -4.68
N ALA A 109 -24.61 -11.07 -3.67
CA ALA A 109 -23.17 -10.96 -3.71
C ALA A 109 -22.49 -12.33 -3.65
N SER A 110 -21.43 -12.49 -4.43
CA SER A 110 -20.51 -13.61 -4.42
C SER A 110 -19.11 -13.13 -4.01
N PRO A 111 -18.13 -14.01 -3.76
CA PRO A 111 -16.75 -13.60 -3.43
C PRO A 111 -16.07 -12.76 -4.51
N THR A 112 -16.55 -12.80 -5.75
CA THR A 112 -16.03 -11.99 -6.88
C THR A 112 -16.78 -10.67 -7.08
N THR A 113 -17.85 -10.41 -6.32
CA THR A 113 -18.63 -9.18 -6.44
C THR A 113 -17.91 -8.01 -5.83
N VAL A 114 -17.64 -6.99 -6.63
CA VAL A 114 -17.04 -5.73 -6.15
C VAL A 114 -18.14 -4.89 -5.51
N VAL A 115 -18.02 -4.60 -4.24
CA VAL A 115 -18.97 -3.77 -3.47
C VAL A 115 -18.65 -2.29 -3.64
N ALA A 116 -17.39 -1.91 -3.44
CA ALA A 116 -16.85 -0.57 -3.64
C ALA A 116 -15.32 -0.64 -3.79
N LYS A 117 -14.72 0.41 -4.32
CA LYS A 117 -13.27 0.55 -4.38
C LYS A 117 -12.78 1.29 -3.14
N LEU A 118 -11.86 0.70 -2.39
CA LEU A 118 -11.20 1.37 -1.27
C LEU A 118 -9.80 1.82 -1.69
N THR A 119 -9.52 3.11 -1.54
CA THR A 119 -8.25 3.70 -1.95
C THR A 119 -7.51 4.25 -0.74
N LYS A 120 -6.27 3.80 -0.57
CA LYS A 120 -5.38 4.34 0.46
C LYS A 120 -4.82 5.67 -0.02
N VAL A 121 -5.14 6.75 0.67
CA VAL A 121 -4.71 8.12 0.31
C VAL A 121 -3.60 8.66 1.21
N THR A 122 -3.33 7.99 2.31
CA THR A 122 -2.30 8.39 3.29
C THR A 122 -1.53 7.16 3.76
N PRO A 123 -0.22 7.05 3.48
CA PRO A 123 0.55 7.87 2.53
C PRO A 123 0.22 7.52 1.06
N LEU A 124 0.50 8.45 0.14
CA LEU A 124 0.46 8.20 -1.29
C LEU A 124 1.79 7.61 -1.79
N LYS A 125 1.70 6.78 -2.80
CA LYS A 125 2.86 6.27 -3.54
C LYS A 125 2.99 7.05 -4.84
N VAL A 126 4.19 7.56 -5.09
CA VAL A 126 4.58 8.17 -6.37
C VAL A 126 5.39 7.11 -7.11
N GLU A 127 4.94 6.71 -8.29
CA GLU A 127 5.57 5.69 -9.12
C GLU A 127 6.04 6.33 -10.41
N PHE A 128 7.30 6.08 -10.79
CA PHE A 128 7.91 6.66 -11.97
C PHE A 128 9.06 5.79 -12.49
N ALA A 129 9.37 5.96 -13.75
CA ALA A 129 10.45 5.27 -14.41
C ALA A 129 11.60 6.24 -14.71
N VAL A 130 12.83 5.78 -14.51
CA VAL A 130 14.05 6.55 -14.77
C VAL A 130 14.92 5.81 -15.77
N PRO A 131 15.45 6.48 -16.83
CA PRO A 131 16.36 5.85 -17.77
C PRO A 131 17.57 5.21 -17.08
N GLU A 132 18.04 4.07 -17.59
CA GLU A 132 19.14 3.27 -17.02
C GLU A 132 20.38 4.09 -16.66
N ARG A 133 20.74 5.05 -17.51
CA ARG A 133 21.91 5.92 -17.30
C ARG A 133 21.90 6.68 -15.98
N TYR A 134 20.71 6.94 -15.42
CA TYR A 134 20.53 7.65 -14.14
C TYR A 134 20.19 6.71 -12.97
N ALA A 135 19.96 5.43 -13.23
CA ALA A 135 19.53 4.45 -12.24
C ALA A 135 20.50 4.30 -11.07
N ARG A 136 21.81 4.48 -11.31
CA ARG A 136 22.85 4.35 -10.28
C ARG A 136 22.83 5.47 -9.23
N GLU A 137 22.27 6.62 -9.58
CA GLU A 137 22.23 7.80 -8.71
C GLU A 137 21.06 7.77 -7.72
N ILE A 138 20.01 7.00 -8.07
CA ILE A 138 18.79 6.97 -7.26
C ILE A 138 18.80 5.74 -6.36
N LYS A 139 18.87 5.98 -5.05
CA LYS A 139 18.89 4.95 -4.03
C LYS A 139 17.71 5.14 -3.06
N LYS A 140 17.42 4.11 -2.29
CA LYS A 140 16.51 4.23 -1.16
C LYS A 140 16.94 5.38 -0.25
N GLY A 141 16.01 6.28 0.08
CA GLY A 141 16.27 7.49 0.87
C GLY A 141 16.48 8.75 0.03
N THR A 142 16.64 8.66 -1.29
CA THR A 142 16.75 9.85 -2.16
C THR A 142 15.46 10.66 -2.07
N ASN A 143 15.61 11.96 -1.80
CA ASN A 143 14.51 12.92 -1.84
C ASN A 143 14.25 13.37 -3.28
N LEU A 144 13.00 13.54 -3.60
CA LEU A 144 12.56 14.07 -4.89
C LEU A 144 11.49 15.13 -4.69
N GLU A 145 11.43 16.03 -5.63
CA GLU A 145 10.39 17.04 -5.73
C GLU A 145 9.43 16.64 -6.86
N PHE A 146 8.14 16.85 -6.66
CA PHE A 146 7.17 16.63 -7.72
C PHE A 146 6.08 17.70 -7.71
N LYS A 147 5.53 17.95 -8.88
CA LYS A 147 4.38 18.84 -9.10
C LYS A 147 3.24 18.04 -9.67
N VAL A 148 2.02 18.42 -9.31
CA VAL A 148 0.81 17.80 -9.84
C VAL A 148 0.10 18.80 -10.72
N GLU A 149 -0.33 18.39 -11.89
CA GLU A 149 -1.02 19.24 -12.85
C GLU A 149 -2.21 19.98 -12.21
N GLY A 150 -2.29 21.30 -12.45
CA GLY A 150 -3.31 22.17 -11.88
C GLY A 150 -3.06 22.63 -10.42
N LYS A 151 -1.89 22.32 -9.84
CA LYS A 151 -1.42 22.88 -8.56
C LYS A 151 -0.07 23.57 -8.75
N LEU A 152 0.11 24.72 -8.07
CA LEU A 152 1.37 25.47 -8.10
C LEU A 152 2.38 24.96 -7.07
N ASP A 153 1.92 24.18 -6.10
CA ASP A 153 2.74 23.71 -4.99
C ASP A 153 3.72 22.62 -5.45
N THR A 154 4.92 22.66 -4.89
CA THR A 154 5.93 21.60 -5.03
C THR A 154 5.84 20.68 -3.81
N TYR A 155 5.73 19.39 -4.06
CA TYR A 155 5.62 18.35 -3.04
C TYR A 155 6.93 17.59 -2.93
N HIS A 156 7.25 17.11 -1.73
CA HIS A 156 8.49 16.36 -1.46
C HIS A 156 8.14 14.91 -1.12
N ALA A 157 8.76 13.99 -1.83
CA ALA A 157 8.63 12.56 -1.55
C ALA A 157 10.01 11.92 -1.37
N GLN A 158 10.03 10.76 -0.73
CA GLN A 158 11.26 10.01 -0.49
C GLN A 158 11.17 8.63 -1.14
N VAL A 159 12.21 8.27 -1.88
CA VAL A 159 12.34 6.94 -2.49
C VAL A 159 12.43 5.88 -1.41
N TYR A 160 11.53 4.90 -1.42
CA TYR A 160 11.54 3.79 -0.48
C TYR A 160 11.88 2.44 -1.13
N ALA A 161 11.65 2.31 -2.44
CA ALA A 161 11.97 1.10 -3.19
C ALA A 161 12.32 1.43 -4.63
N THR A 162 13.26 0.67 -5.18
CA THR A 162 13.61 0.61 -6.60
C THR A 162 13.42 -0.82 -7.08
N GLU A 163 13.06 -1.00 -8.34
CA GLU A 163 13.01 -2.34 -8.93
C GLU A 163 14.43 -2.93 -8.97
N SER A 164 14.53 -4.25 -8.95
CA SER A 164 15.82 -4.97 -8.97
C SER A 164 16.37 -5.18 -10.38
N SER A 165 15.55 -4.98 -11.40
CA SER A 165 15.89 -5.16 -12.81
C SER A 165 15.43 -3.97 -13.63
N ILE A 166 16.13 -3.73 -14.73
CA ILE A 166 15.77 -2.74 -15.74
C ILE A 166 14.73 -3.37 -16.66
N ASP A 167 13.69 -2.63 -16.98
CA ASP A 167 12.71 -3.01 -17.98
C ASP A 167 13.39 -2.98 -19.36
N MET A 168 13.40 -4.15 -20.04
CA MET A 168 14.11 -4.32 -21.31
C MET A 168 13.42 -3.64 -22.50
N GLU A 169 12.14 -3.35 -22.42
CA GLU A 169 11.40 -2.67 -23.49
C GLU A 169 11.60 -1.16 -23.43
N THR A 170 11.62 -0.61 -22.22
CA THR A 170 11.69 0.85 -22.00
C THR A 170 13.09 1.33 -21.63
N HIS A 171 14.05 0.43 -21.36
CA HIS A 171 15.38 0.71 -20.82
C HIS A 171 15.34 1.63 -19.60
N SER A 172 14.38 1.38 -18.70
CA SER A 172 14.15 2.20 -17.53
C SER A 172 14.07 1.38 -16.24
N LEU A 173 14.36 2.02 -15.10
CA LEU A 173 14.22 1.49 -13.76
C LEU A 173 12.96 2.06 -13.12
N ASN A 174 12.05 1.20 -12.69
CA ASN A 174 10.87 1.61 -11.94
C ASN A 174 11.21 1.91 -10.49
N ILE A 175 10.76 3.05 -10.03
CA ILE A 175 11.04 3.59 -8.71
C ILE A 175 9.75 3.98 -8.02
N ARG A 176 9.69 3.76 -6.71
CA ARG A 176 8.57 4.16 -5.87
C ARG A 176 9.03 5.04 -4.74
N ALA A 177 8.39 6.19 -4.61
CA ALA A 177 8.58 7.11 -3.51
C ALA A 177 7.31 7.24 -2.67
N ILE A 178 7.45 7.67 -1.43
CA ILE A 178 6.34 7.91 -0.50
C ILE A 178 6.19 9.42 -0.28
N TYR A 179 4.96 9.88 -0.41
CA TYR A 179 4.50 11.19 0.01
C TYR A 179 3.49 11.05 1.16
N PRO A 180 3.68 11.71 2.32
CA PRO A 180 2.83 11.51 3.50
C PRO A 180 1.35 11.86 3.29
N ASN A 181 1.03 12.87 2.47
CA ASN A 181 -0.33 13.33 2.14
C ASN A 181 -1.24 13.49 3.36
N ARG A 182 -0.72 14.08 4.45
CA ARG A 182 -1.41 14.16 5.75
C ARG A 182 -2.78 14.84 5.68
N ASN A 183 -2.90 15.87 4.82
CA ASN A 183 -4.13 16.64 4.66
C ASN A 183 -5.09 16.06 3.61
N GLY A 184 -4.72 14.94 2.96
CA GLY A 184 -5.55 14.34 1.89
C GLY A 184 -5.71 15.22 0.64
N GLU A 185 -4.81 16.19 0.42
CA GLU A 185 -4.90 17.17 -0.65
C GLU A 185 -4.75 16.59 -2.05
N LEU A 186 -3.96 15.51 -2.16
CA LEU A 186 -3.71 14.84 -3.42
C LEU A 186 -4.55 13.57 -3.51
N LEU A 187 -5.20 13.40 -4.65
CA LEU A 187 -5.94 12.20 -4.98
C LEU A 187 -5.01 11.19 -5.67
N ALA A 188 -5.21 9.91 -5.38
CA ALA A 188 -4.54 8.83 -6.10
C ALA A 188 -4.98 8.77 -7.57
N GLY A 189 -4.06 8.40 -8.46
CA GLY A 189 -4.30 8.29 -9.91
C GLY A 189 -4.08 9.58 -10.69
N ARG A 190 -3.56 10.64 -10.05
CA ARG A 190 -3.15 11.86 -10.76
C ARG A 190 -1.76 11.71 -11.36
N TYR A 191 -1.55 12.45 -12.44
CA TYR A 191 -0.24 12.60 -13.05
C TYR A 191 0.63 13.55 -12.23
N ALA A 192 1.93 13.25 -12.17
CA ALA A 192 2.90 14.06 -11.44
C ALA A 192 4.19 14.24 -12.26
N ASP A 193 4.66 15.47 -12.37
CA ASP A 193 5.96 15.81 -12.94
C ASP A 193 7.02 15.72 -11.85
N ILE A 194 8.01 14.87 -12.04
CA ILE A 194 9.03 14.59 -11.03
C ILE A 194 10.32 15.29 -11.41
N GLN A 195 10.86 16.05 -10.48
CA GLN A 195 12.14 16.70 -10.55
C GLN A 195 13.14 15.97 -9.65
N LEU A 196 14.11 15.33 -10.29
CA LEU A 196 15.24 14.71 -9.59
C LEU A 196 16.40 15.68 -9.63
N LYS A 197 16.82 16.18 -8.48
CA LYS A 197 18.06 16.95 -8.37
C LYS A 197 19.22 15.99 -8.56
N GLN A 198 19.95 16.16 -9.64
CA GLN A 198 21.23 15.52 -9.84
C GLN A 198 22.31 16.23 -9.00
N LYS A 199 23.51 15.67 -9.02
CA LYS A 199 24.64 16.15 -8.24
C LYS A 199 24.87 17.66 -8.48
N GLU A 200 24.86 18.45 -7.43
CA GLU A 200 25.26 19.85 -7.46
C GLU A 200 26.78 19.91 -7.61
N ILE A 201 27.27 20.62 -8.61
CA ILE A 201 28.69 20.81 -8.84
C ILE A 201 29.03 22.18 -8.27
N GLU A 202 29.51 22.20 -7.02
CA GLU A 202 29.76 23.43 -6.25
C GLU A 202 30.87 24.31 -6.87
N ASP A 203 31.86 23.72 -7.57
CA ASP A 203 33.02 24.41 -8.13
C ASP A 203 32.94 24.62 -9.66
N ALA A 204 31.75 24.56 -10.26
CA ALA A 204 31.57 24.79 -11.66
C ALA A 204 31.61 26.30 -11.97
N ILE A 205 32.44 26.67 -12.96
CA ILE A 205 32.43 28.02 -13.51
C ILE A 205 31.48 28.03 -14.72
N ALA A 206 30.37 28.72 -14.60
CA ALA A 206 29.41 28.90 -15.68
C ALA A 206 29.92 30.05 -16.60
N ILE A 207 29.95 29.79 -17.89
CA ILE A 207 30.32 30.78 -18.89
C ILE A 207 29.33 30.70 -20.04
N PRO A 208 29.04 31.82 -20.74
CA PRO A 208 28.19 31.80 -21.93
C PRO A 208 28.76 30.88 -23.00
N SER A 209 27.93 30.05 -23.62
CA SER A 209 28.35 29.10 -24.67
C SER A 209 29.10 29.78 -25.85
N GLU A 210 28.83 31.06 -26.07
CA GLU A 210 29.47 31.90 -27.11
C GLU A 210 30.92 32.26 -26.79
N ALA A 211 31.33 32.17 -25.51
CA ALA A 211 32.69 32.44 -25.07
C ALA A 211 33.67 31.27 -25.34
N ILE A 212 33.15 30.12 -25.76
CA ILE A 212 33.94 28.91 -26.02
C ILE A 212 34.38 28.90 -27.50
N VAL A 213 35.69 28.91 -27.72
CA VAL A 213 36.28 28.84 -29.06
C VAL A 213 36.87 27.44 -29.23
N PRO A 214 36.31 26.62 -30.15
CA PRO A 214 36.89 25.32 -30.48
C PRO A 214 38.11 25.49 -31.38
N GLU A 215 39.24 24.95 -31.00
CA GLU A 215 40.48 25.00 -31.79
C GLU A 215 41.23 23.66 -31.72
N MET A 216 41.46 23.04 -32.89
CA MET A 216 42.23 21.80 -33.07
C MET A 216 41.87 20.67 -32.08
N GLY A 217 40.56 20.44 -31.83
CA GLY A 217 40.08 19.38 -30.92
C GLY A 217 40.14 19.71 -29.44
N LYS A 218 40.46 20.95 -29.08
CA LYS A 218 40.40 21.50 -27.73
C LYS A 218 39.40 22.66 -27.66
N ASN A 219 38.92 22.94 -26.48
CA ASN A 219 38.07 24.11 -26.23
C ASN A 219 38.86 25.14 -25.45
N LYS A 220 38.83 26.38 -25.89
CA LYS A 220 39.54 27.50 -25.28
C LYS A 220 38.56 28.60 -24.89
N VAL A 221 38.90 29.34 -23.86
CA VAL A 221 38.28 30.63 -23.51
C VAL A 221 39.35 31.69 -23.39
N PHE A 222 38.99 32.91 -23.72
CA PHE A 222 39.92 34.05 -23.57
C PHE A 222 39.63 34.74 -22.24
N VAL A 223 40.65 34.74 -21.36
CA VAL A 223 40.58 35.42 -20.08
C VAL A 223 41.31 36.74 -20.15
N TYR A 224 40.65 37.84 -19.79
CA TYR A 224 41.27 39.16 -19.72
C TYR A 224 42.19 39.28 -18.52
N ARG A 225 43.48 39.49 -18.77
CA ARG A 225 44.51 39.78 -17.74
C ARG A 225 45.35 40.96 -18.13
N SER A 226 45.36 41.99 -17.30
CA SER A 226 46.27 43.14 -17.42
C SER A 226 46.32 43.78 -18.82
N GLY A 227 45.19 43.88 -19.51
CA GLY A 227 45.09 44.51 -20.84
C GLY A 227 45.24 43.56 -22.03
N VAL A 228 45.48 42.25 -21.79
CA VAL A 228 45.71 41.23 -22.83
C VAL A 228 44.65 40.11 -22.67
N ALA A 229 44.22 39.53 -23.76
CA ALA A 229 43.33 38.36 -23.80
C ALA A 229 44.20 37.10 -23.90
N ASP A 230 44.30 36.35 -22.78
CA ASP A 230 45.05 35.09 -22.72
C ASP A 230 44.19 33.90 -23.04
N PRO A 231 44.51 33.04 -24.00
CA PRO A 231 43.79 31.82 -24.30
C PRO A 231 44.08 30.77 -23.20
N VAL A 232 43.00 30.22 -22.59
CA VAL A 232 43.09 29.15 -21.57
C VAL A 232 42.32 27.94 -22.07
N ASP A 233 42.98 26.77 -22.06
CA ASP A 233 42.32 25.49 -22.38
C ASP A 233 41.31 25.16 -21.28
N VAL A 234 40.07 24.79 -21.64
CA VAL A 234 39.02 24.41 -20.72
C VAL A 234 38.43 23.06 -21.05
N ILE A 235 38.02 22.36 -20.03
CA ILE A 235 37.24 21.10 -20.14
C ILE A 235 35.77 21.47 -19.99
N ILE A 236 34.98 21.21 -21.00
CA ILE A 236 33.54 21.48 -20.97
C ILE A 236 32.87 20.42 -20.09
N GLY A 237 32.08 20.88 -19.14
CA GLY A 237 31.24 20.07 -18.27
C GLY A 237 29.82 19.90 -18.84
N LEU A 238 28.81 20.25 -18.01
CA LEU A 238 27.41 20.23 -18.43
C LEU A 238 27.08 21.48 -19.25
N ARG A 239 26.34 21.31 -20.32
CA ARG A 239 25.81 22.41 -21.15
C ARG A 239 24.34 22.59 -20.80
N THR A 240 23.98 23.81 -20.43
CA THR A 240 22.58 24.26 -20.27
C THR A 240 22.11 24.96 -21.55
N GLU A 241 20.85 25.39 -21.63
CA GLU A 241 20.34 26.14 -22.79
C GLU A 241 20.95 27.53 -22.94
N ALA A 242 21.53 28.08 -21.89
CA ALA A 242 22.10 29.42 -21.84
C ALA A 242 23.64 29.45 -21.60
N GLU A 243 24.19 28.38 -21.01
CA GLU A 243 25.57 28.29 -20.52
C GLU A 243 26.24 26.97 -20.89
#